data_7298066fc8c3f3c3b017a6317d5bbf77
#
_entry.id   7298066fc8c3f3c3b017a6317d5bbf77
#
_cell.length_a   1.000
_cell.length_b   1.000
_cell.length_c   1.000
_cell.angle_alpha   90.00
_cell.angle_beta   90.00
_cell.angle_gamma   90.00
#
_symmetry.space_group_name_H-M   'P 1'
#
loop_
_entity.id
_entity.type
_entity.pdbx_description
1 polymer ?
#
loop_
_entity_poly.entity_id
_entity_poly.type
_entity_poly.pdbx_seq_one_letter_code
_entity_poly.pdbx_strand_id
1 'polypeptide(L)'
;MSKKSRSKLWFLVHSWLALPIWFFVLIVCVTGTLAVVSQEIVWLANPQMRASQPSDDTPRLNYDQIVSAIKKAEPDIIIDSISRPDESHFALDVRVNYPDGRELTVYVNPYTGAIQGPAPQFNFKAFTRALHGWWLVPFTNGYSWGWYLVSFLSLPLLASLITGLVVYKRFWKGFLRPTLRIRHGARIFWGDFHRLSGIWSIWFIAVISVTSTWFLIEAFMFDNQISISTAPVALVVPRENVPLTADGSAAPMISLEAAIREAKERIPGLDESFVSMPANAYSYLSVGGRSWYPLMFQTAEINPYTGDVAATRLLSDRSGLEFVTESMRPLHTGDFGGLWIKLIWFFFGLLLSMMVLSGLLIWTKRTALATANALKRSNKRPRNESAPVTSRETTEVSQ
;
A
#
# COMPACT_ATOMS: atom_id res chain seq x y z
N MET A 1 20.62 -37.56 -4.27
CA MET A 1 19.78 -37.04 -5.38
C MET A 1 20.65 -36.45 -6.48
N SER A 2 20.41 -36.83 -7.75
CA SER A 2 21.10 -36.22 -8.90
C SER A 2 20.77 -34.74 -9.08
N LYS A 3 21.65 -33.95 -9.73
CA LYS A 3 21.38 -32.51 -10.05
C LYS A 3 20.06 -32.32 -10.81
N LYS A 4 19.67 -33.27 -11.67
CA LYS A 4 18.42 -33.26 -12.45
C LYS A 4 17.19 -33.50 -11.54
N SER A 5 17.30 -34.33 -10.51
CA SER A 5 16.26 -34.61 -9.53
C SER A 5 15.98 -33.37 -8.64
N ARG A 6 17.06 -32.71 -8.15
CA ARG A 6 16.91 -31.45 -7.37
C ARG A 6 16.24 -30.34 -8.17
N SER A 7 16.57 -30.13 -9.43
CA SER A 7 15.96 -29.11 -10.26
C SER A 7 14.46 -29.35 -10.49
N LYS A 8 14.04 -30.61 -10.62
CA LYS A 8 12.62 -30.98 -10.72
C LYS A 8 11.88 -30.71 -9.40
N LEU A 9 12.50 -31.02 -8.26
CA LEU A 9 11.92 -30.78 -6.95
C LEU A 9 11.67 -29.28 -6.73
N TRP A 10 12.67 -28.44 -6.95
CA TRP A 10 12.51 -26.98 -6.80
C TRP A 10 11.46 -26.39 -7.74
N PHE A 11 11.37 -26.90 -8.96
CA PHE A 11 10.31 -26.51 -9.88
C PHE A 11 8.92 -26.89 -9.36
N LEU A 12 8.76 -28.09 -8.78
CA LEU A 12 7.51 -28.51 -8.17
C LEU A 12 7.15 -27.61 -6.97
N VAL A 13 8.12 -27.39 -6.06
CA VAL A 13 7.90 -26.50 -4.89
C VAL A 13 7.45 -25.12 -5.35
N HIS A 14 8.17 -24.50 -6.29
CA HIS A 14 7.78 -23.19 -6.85
C HIS A 14 6.37 -23.19 -7.42
N SER A 15 6.00 -24.25 -8.17
CA SER A 15 4.68 -24.37 -8.77
C SER A 15 3.56 -24.54 -7.73
N TRP A 16 3.80 -25.28 -6.65
CA TRP A 16 2.79 -25.57 -5.63
C TRP A 16 2.64 -24.46 -4.58
N LEU A 17 3.62 -23.58 -4.39
CA LEU A 17 3.54 -22.47 -3.44
C LEU A 17 2.39 -21.49 -3.73
N ALA A 18 2.19 -21.16 -4.99
CA ALA A 18 1.18 -20.18 -5.38
C ALA A 18 -0.13 -20.82 -5.89
N LEU A 19 -0.08 -22.08 -6.35
CA LEU A 19 -1.20 -22.70 -7.04
C LEU A 19 -2.49 -22.82 -6.20
N PRO A 20 -2.47 -23.26 -4.93
CA PRO A 20 -3.69 -23.39 -4.13
C PRO A 20 -4.35 -22.06 -3.81
N ILE A 21 -3.56 -20.98 -3.82
CA ILE A 21 -3.97 -19.64 -3.38
C ILE A 21 -3.91 -18.59 -4.49
N TRP A 22 -3.69 -19.02 -5.75
CA TRP A 22 -3.46 -18.12 -6.88
C TRP A 22 -4.55 -17.04 -7.02
N PHE A 23 -5.79 -17.40 -6.75
CA PHE A 23 -6.93 -16.48 -6.87
C PHE A 23 -6.82 -15.33 -5.86
N PHE A 24 -6.54 -15.65 -4.60
CA PHE A 24 -6.37 -14.67 -3.54
C PHE A 24 -5.15 -13.78 -3.79
N VAL A 25 -4.03 -14.39 -4.20
CA VAL A 25 -2.81 -13.64 -4.56
C VAL A 25 -3.08 -12.71 -5.74
N LEU A 26 -3.80 -13.17 -6.76
CA LEU A 26 -4.15 -12.34 -7.91
C LEU A 26 -5.02 -11.14 -7.51
N ILE A 27 -6.07 -11.35 -6.69
CA ILE A 27 -6.92 -10.27 -6.18
C ILE A 27 -6.07 -9.25 -5.43
N VAL A 28 -5.21 -9.69 -4.51
CA VAL A 28 -4.35 -8.80 -3.73
C VAL A 28 -3.37 -8.04 -4.64
N CYS A 29 -2.74 -8.71 -5.61
CA CYS A 29 -1.84 -8.03 -6.56
C CYS A 29 -2.57 -6.97 -7.41
N VAL A 30 -3.74 -7.30 -7.95
CA VAL A 30 -4.52 -6.37 -8.79
C VAL A 30 -5.04 -5.18 -7.97
N THR A 31 -5.63 -5.45 -6.80
CA THR A 31 -6.16 -4.39 -5.92
C THR A 31 -5.05 -3.51 -5.36
N GLY A 32 -3.89 -4.07 -5.02
CA GLY A 32 -2.71 -3.31 -4.61
C GLY A 32 -2.17 -2.42 -5.73
N THR A 33 -2.12 -2.95 -6.96
CA THR A 33 -1.73 -2.16 -8.13
C THR A 33 -2.66 -0.97 -8.36
N LEU A 34 -3.98 -1.17 -8.21
CA LEU A 34 -4.96 -0.09 -8.31
C LEU A 34 -4.86 0.88 -7.12
N ALA A 35 -4.58 0.38 -5.93
CA ALA A 35 -4.45 1.21 -4.73
C ALA A 35 -3.30 2.23 -4.84
N VAL A 36 -2.19 1.86 -5.50
CA VAL A 36 -1.05 2.77 -5.73
C VAL A 36 -1.45 4.05 -6.46
N VAL A 37 -2.30 3.95 -7.48
CA VAL A 37 -2.75 5.08 -8.32
C VAL A 37 -4.20 5.50 -8.04
N SER A 38 -4.76 5.05 -6.92
CA SER A 38 -6.17 5.29 -6.60
C SER A 38 -6.49 6.77 -6.39
N GLN A 39 -5.56 7.55 -5.85
CA GLN A 39 -5.72 9.00 -5.67
C GLN A 39 -5.76 9.73 -7.01
N GLU A 40 -4.89 9.34 -7.94
CA GLU A 40 -4.85 9.88 -9.30
C GLU A 40 -6.12 9.51 -10.09
N ILE A 41 -6.65 8.30 -9.88
CA ILE A 41 -7.94 7.90 -10.46
C ILE A 41 -9.08 8.78 -9.93
N VAL A 42 -9.12 9.03 -8.61
CA VAL A 42 -10.11 9.93 -8.00
C VAL A 42 -9.96 11.34 -8.53
N TRP A 43 -8.72 11.85 -8.68
CA TRP A 43 -8.43 13.16 -9.25
C TRP A 43 -8.91 13.30 -10.71
N LEU A 44 -8.72 12.27 -11.53
CA LEU A 44 -9.22 12.25 -12.91
C LEU A 44 -10.75 12.32 -12.96
N ALA A 45 -11.43 11.65 -12.02
CA ALA A 45 -12.88 11.56 -11.96
C ALA A 45 -13.54 12.78 -11.30
N ASN A 46 -12.79 13.56 -10.48
CA ASN A 46 -13.35 14.64 -9.66
C ASN A 46 -12.64 15.98 -9.96
N PRO A 47 -13.22 16.83 -10.80
CA PRO A 47 -12.64 18.13 -11.14
C PRO A 47 -12.35 19.04 -9.93
N GLN A 48 -13.13 18.92 -8.85
CA GLN A 48 -12.91 19.67 -7.62
C GLN A 48 -11.60 19.35 -6.89
N MET A 49 -10.95 18.21 -7.20
CA MET A 49 -9.62 17.88 -6.66
C MET A 49 -8.48 18.59 -7.39
N ARG A 50 -8.74 19.37 -8.42
CA ARG A 50 -7.70 19.95 -9.26
C ARG A 50 -7.31 21.34 -8.76
N ALA A 51 -5.99 21.58 -8.64
CA ALA A 51 -5.45 22.91 -8.39
C ALA A 51 -5.44 23.70 -9.70
N SER A 52 -6.49 24.47 -9.96
CA SER A 52 -6.57 25.33 -11.14
C SER A 52 -5.83 26.65 -10.85
N GLN A 53 -4.70 26.86 -11.53
CA GLN A 53 -3.94 28.12 -11.46
C GLN A 53 -4.54 29.13 -12.43
N PRO A 54 -4.93 30.34 -11.99
CA PRO A 54 -5.58 31.34 -12.84
C PRO A 54 -4.65 31.84 -13.97
N SER A 55 -3.35 31.96 -13.70
CA SER A 55 -2.30 32.29 -14.67
C SER A 55 -0.99 31.64 -14.23
N ASP A 56 -0.06 31.41 -15.16
CA ASP A 56 1.22 30.74 -14.89
C ASP A 56 2.06 31.44 -13.79
N ASP A 57 1.88 32.76 -13.63
CA ASP A 57 2.58 33.57 -12.63
C ASP A 57 1.85 33.68 -11.29
N THR A 58 0.64 33.11 -11.13
CA THR A 58 -0.10 33.23 -9.88
C THR A 58 0.57 32.41 -8.78
N PRO A 59 1.08 33.03 -7.69
CA PRO A 59 1.67 32.29 -6.59
C PRO A 59 0.61 31.54 -5.80
N ARG A 60 1.02 30.47 -5.11
CA ARG A 60 0.16 29.82 -4.13
C ARG A 60 -0.08 30.74 -2.94
N LEU A 61 -1.28 30.67 -2.40
CA LEU A 61 -1.61 31.33 -1.14
C LEU A 61 -0.90 30.61 0.01
N ASN A 62 -0.52 31.37 1.02
CA ASN A 62 -0.06 30.82 2.28
C ASN A 62 -1.24 30.30 3.14
N TYR A 63 -0.94 29.57 4.22
CA TYR A 63 -1.97 28.93 5.04
C TYR A 63 -2.91 29.95 5.71
N ASP A 64 -2.41 31.09 6.16
CA ASP A 64 -3.26 32.16 6.74
C ASP A 64 -4.22 32.75 5.71
N GLN A 65 -3.75 32.96 4.47
CA GLN A 65 -4.59 33.42 3.35
C GLN A 65 -5.66 32.39 2.99
N ILE A 66 -5.32 31.08 2.99
CA ILE A 66 -6.27 29.98 2.77
C ILE A 66 -7.36 30.00 3.86
N VAL A 67 -6.97 30.07 5.13
CA VAL A 67 -7.91 30.14 6.26
C VAL A 67 -8.82 31.37 6.12
N SER A 68 -8.23 32.54 5.81
CA SER A 68 -8.99 33.78 5.63
C SER A 68 -10.01 33.68 4.49
N ALA A 69 -9.63 33.07 3.36
CA ALA A 69 -10.51 32.85 2.22
C ALA A 69 -11.67 31.91 2.56
N ILE A 70 -11.40 30.80 3.25
CA ILE A 70 -12.41 29.84 3.70
C ILE A 70 -13.38 30.53 4.67
N LYS A 71 -12.86 31.22 5.69
CA LYS A 71 -13.70 31.92 6.70
C LYS A 71 -14.51 33.05 6.11
N LYS A 72 -14.03 33.70 5.05
CA LYS A 72 -14.81 34.71 4.32
C LYS A 72 -15.96 34.11 3.54
N ALA A 73 -15.80 32.93 2.97
CA ALA A 73 -16.81 32.21 2.22
C ALA A 73 -17.85 31.55 3.14
N GLU A 74 -17.37 30.91 4.21
CA GLU A 74 -18.18 30.20 5.21
C GLU A 74 -17.72 30.56 6.64
N PRO A 75 -18.24 31.63 7.24
CA PRO A 75 -17.76 32.16 8.53
C PRO A 75 -17.87 31.19 9.71
N ASP A 76 -18.91 30.37 9.73
CA ASP A 76 -19.23 29.47 10.84
C ASP A 76 -18.53 28.12 10.80
N ILE A 77 -17.82 27.83 9.71
CA ILE A 77 -17.10 26.57 9.56
C ILE A 77 -15.88 26.52 10.49
N ILE A 78 -15.65 25.38 11.14
CA ILE A 78 -14.45 25.14 11.94
C ILE A 78 -13.46 24.32 11.09
N ILE A 79 -12.26 24.85 10.90
CA ILE A 79 -11.18 24.16 10.19
C ILE A 79 -10.43 23.29 11.21
N ASP A 80 -10.37 22.00 10.94
CA ASP A 80 -9.69 21.02 11.78
C ASP A 80 -8.25 20.78 11.30
N SER A 81 -8.06 20.63 9.99
CA SER A 81 -6.73 20.48 9.41
C SER A 81 -6.70 20.90 7.94
N ILE A 82 -5.52 21.31 7.49
CA ILE A 82 -5.21 21.59 6.10
C ILE A 82 -4.09 20.65 5.68
N SER A 83 -4.33 19.82 4.68
CA SER A 83 -3.34 18.91 4.13
C SER A 83 -3.02 19.27 2.68
N ARG A 84 -1.73 19.35 2.39
CA ARG A 84 -1.19 19.61 1.06
C ARG A 84 -0.70 18.29 0.46
N PRO A 85 -1.32 17.77 -0.60
CA PRO A 85 -0.78 16.65 -1.34
C PRO A 85 0.61 16.94 -1.91
N ASP A 86 1.45 15.92 -2.07
CA ASP A 86 2.81 16.05 -2.58
C ASP A 86 2.85 16.61 -4.02
N GLU A 87 1.86 16.24 -4.84
CA GLU A 87 1.78 16.69 -6.24
C GLU A 87 1.09 18.05 -6.36
N SER A 88 1.72 18.96 -7.11
CA SER A 88 1.28 20.36 -7.25
C SER A 88 -0.08 20.55 -7.94
N HIS A 89 -0.55 19.57 -8.68
CA HIS A 89 -1.81 19.64 -9.42
C HIS A 89 -3.05 19.26 -8.60
N PHE A 90 -2.87 18.85 -7.33
CA PHE A 90 -3.98 18.61 -6.41
C PHE A 90 -4.39 19.88 -5.66
N ALA A 91 -5.70 20.02 -5.43
CA ALA A 91 -6.24 20.96 -4.45
C ALA A 91 -5.81 20.56 -3.03
N LEU A 92 -5.93 21.48 -2.09
CA LEU A 92 -5.73 21.19 -0.67
C LEU A 92 -6.90 20.37 -0.14
N ASP A 93 -6.61 19.39 0.70
CA ASP A 93 -7.59 18.64 1.47
C ASP A 93 -7.79 19.37 2.81
N VAL A 94 -8.93 20.00 3.00
CA VAL A 94 -9.27 20.73 4.25
C VAL A 94 -10.35 19.98 4.99
N ARG A 95 -10.04 19.49 6.19
CA ARG A 95 -11.03 18.89 7.08
C ARG A 95 -11.74 19.99 7.85
N VAL A 96 -13.06 19.93 7.84
CA VAL A 96 -13.91 20.96 8.40
C VAL A 96 -15.06 20.36 9.18
N ASN A 97 -15.48 21.09 10.24
CA ASN A 97 -16.64 20.79 11.05
C ASN A 97 -17.67 21.91 10.84
N TYR A 98 -18.88 21.52 10.45
CA TYR A 98 -20.01 22.43 10.29
C TYR A 98 -20.79 22.59 11.60
N PRO A 99 -21.50 23.71 11.79
CA PRO A 99 -22.30 23.93 13.01
C PRO A 99 -23.39 22.89 13.24
N ASP A 100 -23.84 22.23 12.19
CA ASP A 100 -24.81 21.12 12.24
C ASP A 100 -24.20 19.77 12.66
N GLY A 101 -22.91 19.74 12.99
CA GLY A 101 -22.17 18.55 13.43
C GLY A 101 -21.65 17.67 12.30
N ARG A 102 -21.77 18.06 11.04
CA ARG A 102 -21.18 17.32 9.92
C ARG A 102 -19.68 17.57 9.86
N GLU A 103 -18.90 16.49 9.83
CA GLU A 103 -17.47 16.52 9.55
C GLU A 103 -17.24 16.11 8.09
N LEU A 104 -16.62 17.00 7.32
CA LEU A 104 -16.34 16.78 5.90
C LEU A 104 -14.90 17.15 5.57
N THR A 105 -14.37 16.51 4.52
CA THR A 105 -13.20 17.00 3.81
C THR A 105 -13.70 17.80 2.61
N VAL A 106 -13.24 19.04 2.48
CA VAL A 106 -13.52 19.91 1.32
C VAL A 106 -12.23 20.17 0.56
N TYR A 107 -12.34 20.28 -0.76
CA TYR A 107 -11.21 20.64 -1.60
C TYR A 107 -11.12 22.15 -1.75
N VAL A 108 -9.94 22.70 -1.52
CA VAL A 108 -9.68 24.14 -1.58
C VAL A 108 -8.59 24.42 -2.61
N ASN A 109 -8.86 25.37 -3.50
CA ASN A 109 -7.87 25.76 -4.51
C ASN A 109 -6.68 26.47 -3.85
N PRO A 110 -5.43 26.00 -4.02
CA PRO A 110 -4.26 26.56 -3.36
C PRO A 110 -3.86 27.95 -3.90
N TYR A 111 -4.40 28.39 -5.02
CA TYR A 111 -4.08 29.68 -5.64
C TYR A 111 -5.14 30.77 -5.34
N THR A 112 -6.38 30.38 -5.15
CA THR A 112 -7.50 31.32 -4.96
C THR A 112 -8.15 31.24 -3.58
N GLY A 113 -7.90 30.17 -2.83
CA GLY A 113 -8.58 29.89 -1.57
C GLY A 113 -10.04 29.49 -1.73
N ALA A 114 -10.53 29.32 -2.98
CA ALA A 114 -11.92 28.95 -3.23
C ALA A 114 -12.21 27.51 -2.79
N ILE A 115 -13.31 27.32 -2.06
CA ILE A 115 -13.86 26.00 -1.74
C ILE A 115 -14.44 25.42 -3.03
N GLN A 116 -13.87 24.33 -3.53
CA GLN A 116 -14.26 23.70 -4.80
C GLN A 116 -15.36 22.63 -4.62
N GLY A 117 -15.59 22.19 -3.40
CA GLY A 117 -16.62 21.23 -3.05
C GLY A 117 -16.15 20.15 -2.08
N PRO A 118 -17.08 19.34 -1.56
CA PRO A 118 -16.76 18.27 -0.63
C PRO A 118 -16.09 17.08 -1.34
N ALA A 119 -15.35 16.28 -0.57
CA ALA A 119 -14.85 15.00 -1.03
C ALA A 119 -16.01 14.06 -1.41
N PRO A 120 -15.83 13.18 -2.42
CA PRO A 120 -16.86 12.25 -2.84
C PRO A 120 -17.31 11.35 -1.68
N GLN A 121 -18.62 11.07 -1.59
CA GLN A 121 -19.17 10.16 -0.58
C GLN A 121 -18.55 8.76 -0.69
N PHE A 122 -18.38 8.27 -1.93
CA PHE A 122 -17.66 7.02 -2.17
C PHE A 122 -16.16 7.29 -2.30
N ASN A 123 -15.42 6.93 -1.27
CA ASN A 123 -13.97 7.06 -1.26
C ASN A 123 -13.32 5.84 -1.92
N PHE A 124 -13.06 5.94 -3.24
CA PHE A 124 -12.43 4.86 -4.03
C PHE A 124 -11.04 4.47 -3.49
N LYS A 125 -10.24 5.45 -3.03
CA LYS A 125 -8.92 5.20 -2.41
C LYS A 125 -9.06 4.36 -1.14
N ALA A 126 -10.01 4.73 -0.25
CA ALA A 126 -10.26 3.96 0.97
C ALA A 126 -10.81 2.56 0.66
N PHE A 127 -11.72 2.45 -0.31
CA PHE A 127 -12.27 1.17 -0.76
C PHE A 127 -11.20 0.22 -1.31
N THR A 128 -10.37 0.68 -2.26
CA THR A 128 -9.31 -0.15 -2.85
C THR A 128 -8.27 -0.57 -1.81
N ARG A 129 -7.93 0.34 -0.88
CA ARG A 129 -7.04 0.03 0.24
C ARG A 129 -7.65 -1.01 1.17
N ALA A 130 -8.93 -0.89 1.51
CA ALA A 130 -9.62 -1.84 2.36
C ALA A 130 -9.74 -3.23 1.71
N LEU A 131 -10.06 -3.26 0.41
CA LEU A 131 -10.12 -4.50 -0.36
C LEU A 131 -8.74 -5.17 -0.48
N HIS A 132 -7.67 -4.38 -0.66
CA HIS A 132 -6.30 -4.89 -0.73
C HIS A 132 -5.77 -5.34 0.63
N GLY A 133 -5.93 -4.51 1.66
CA GLY A 133 -5.24 -4.69 2.94
C GLY A 133 -5.90 -5.68 3.89
N TRP A 134 -7.22 -5.81 3.83
CA TRP A 134 -7.99 -6.66 4.76
C TRP A 134 -9.30 -7.22 4.20
N TRP A 135 -9.45 -7.25 2.87
CA TRP A 135 -10.61 -7.80 2.15
C TRP A 135 -11.96 -7.26 2.66
N LEU A 136 -12.02 -5.98 3.04
CA LEU A 136 -13.20 -5.31 3.59
C LEU A 136 -13.72 -5.92 4.91
N VAL A 137 -12.95 -6.78 5.54
CA VAL A 137 -13.31 -7.35 6.86
C VAL A 137 -13.29 -6.24 7.90
N PRO A 138 -14.36 -6.01 8.64
CA PRO A 138 -14.39 -4.95 9.65
C PRO A 138 -13.31 -5.13 10.72
N PHE A 139 -12.82 -4.00 11.23
CA PHE A 139 -11.99 -3.98 12.42
C PHE A 139 -12.90 -3.97 13.66
N THR A 140 -12.65 -4.90 14.59
CA THR A 140 -13.33 -4.96 15.89
C THR A 140 -12.26 -4.87 16.95
N ASN A 141 -12.32 -3.81 17.78
CA ASN A 141 -11.30 -3.52 18.80
C ASN A 141 -9.86 -3.47 18.25
N GLY A 142 -9.72 -2.94 17.02
CA GLY A 142 -8.43 -2.87 16.35
C GLY A 142 -7.99 -4.15 15.63
N TYR A 143 -8.70 -5.25 15.76
CA TYR A 143 -8.40 -6.54 15.14
C TYR A 143 -9.21 -6.77 13.86
N SER A 144 -8.55 -7.28 12.81
CA SER A 144 -9.19 -7.79 11.59
C SER A 144 -8.49 -9.06 11.13
N TRP A 145 -9.21 -10.18 11.13
CA TRP A 145 -8.68 -11.44 10.58
C TRP A 145 -8.35 -11.34 9.09
N GLY A 146 -9.02 -10.44 8.36
CA GLY A 146 -8.71 -10.14 6.97
C GLY A 146 -7.29 -9.58 6.80
N TRP A 147 -6.83 -8.72 7.70
CA TRP A 147 -5.45 -8.23 7.71
C TRP A 147 -4.43 -9.37 7.83
N TYR A 148 -4.65 -10.32 8.75
CA TYR A 148 -3.81 -11.52 8.86
C TYR A 148 -3.79 -12.36 7.60
N LEU A 149 -4.97 -12.67 7.02
CA LEU A 149 -5.05 -13.49 5.82
C LEU A 149 -4.32 -12.84 4.63
N VAL A 150 -4.53 -11.54 4.39
CA VAL A 150 -3.85 -10.83 3.32
C VAL A 150 -2.35 -10.78 3.55
N SER A 151 -1.92 -10.42 4.74
CA SER A 151 -0.49 -10.31 5.08
C SER A 151 0.21 -11.67 5.04
N PHE A 152 -0.49 -12.76 5.42
CA PHE A 152 0.03 -14.13 5.34
C PHE A 152 0.38 -14.55 3.90
N LEU A 153 -0.31 -14.01 2.89
CA LEU A 153 0.02 -14.28 1.48
C LEU A 153 1.42 -13.80 1.07
N SER A 154 2.05 -12.96 1.88
CA SER A 154 3.44 -12.54 1.68
C SER A 154 4.44 -13.71 1.79
N LEU A 155 4.17 -14.69 2.65
CA LEU A 155 5.07 -15.84 2.88
C LEU A 155 5.20 -16.72 1.63
N PRO A 156 4.11 -17.20 0.98
CA PRO A 156 4.24 -17.91 -0.29
C PRO A 156 4.78 -17.01 -1.42
N LEU A 157 4.56 -15.69 -1.40
CA LEU A 157 5.15 -14.79 -2.38
C LEU A 157 6.69 -14.73 -2.21
N LEU A 158 7.18 -14.55 -0.99
CA LEU A 158 8.61 -14.56 -0.66
C LEU A 158 9.25 -15.91 -0.99
N ALA A 159 8.59 -17.01 -0.62
CA ALA A 159 9.05 -18.35 -0.94
C ALA A 159 9.07 -18.59 -2.48
N SER A 160 8.11 -18.04 -3.22
CA SER A 160 8.09 -18.10 -4.69
C SER A 160 9.23 -17.29 -5.30
N LEU A 161 9.60 -16.14 -4.74
CA LEU A 161 10.77 -15.36 -5.15
C LEU A 161 12.05 -16.20 -4.98
N ILE A 162 12.28 -16.76 -3.79
CA ILE A 162 13.47 -17.55 -3.46
C ILE A 162 13.57 -18.77 -4.37
N THR A 163 12.48 -19.54 -4.49
CA THR A 163 12.45 -20.74 -5.33
C THR A 163 12.59 -20.42 -6.82
N GLY A 164 12.02 -19.31 -7.27
CA GLY A 164 12.17 -18.80 -8.64
C GLY A 164 13.64 -18.53 -8.99
N LEU A 165 14.39 -17.91 -8.08
CA LEU A 165 15.85 -17.69 -8.23
C LEU A 165 16.63 -19.01 -8.29
N VAL A 166 16.26 -19.99 -7.47
CA VAL A 166 16.91 -21.31 -7.48
C VAL A 166 16.63 -22.09 -8.77
N VAL A 167 15.41 -21.99 -9.28
CA VAL A 167 15.00 -22.67 -10.52
C VAL A 167 15.65 -22.04 -11.74
N TYR A 168 15.78 -20.71 -11.78
CA TYR A 168 16.29 -19.98 -12.94
C TYR A 168 17.79 -19.74 -12.89
N LYS A 169 18.56 -20.67 -13.45
CA LYS A 169 20.05 -20.69 -13.39
C LYS A 169 20.76 -19.69 -14.31
N ARG A 170 20.06 -19.10 -15.28
CA ARG A 170 20.67 -18.22 -16.29
C ARG A 170 20.21 -16.76 -16.14
N PHE A 171 20.17 -16.30 -14.91
CA PHE A 171 19.66 -14.98 -14.56
C PHE A 171 20.29 -13.86 -15.42
N TRP A 172 21.59 -13.69 -15.38
CA TRP A 172 22.29 -12.61 -16.10
C TRP A 172 22.08 -12.66 -17.61
N LYS A 173 22.00 -13.87 -18.19
CA LYS A 173 21.70 -14.01 -19.63
C LYS A 173 20.28 -13.54 -19.94
N GLY A 174 19.31 -13.85 -19.11
CA GLY A 174 17.93 -13.43 -19.28
C GLY A 174 17.72 -11.94 -19.04
N PHE A 175 18.49 -11.37 -18.10
CA PHE A 175 18.44 -9.94 -17.78
C PHE A 175 19.04 -9.09 -18.91
N LEU A 176 20.25 -9.42 -19.38
CA LEU A 176 20.99 -8.66 -20.40
C LEU A 176 20.52 -8.93 -21.83
N ARG A 177 19.96 -10.10 -22.09
CA ARG A 177 19.47 -10.51 -23.42
C ARG A 177 18.04 -11.04 -23.31
N PRO A 178 17.06 -10.14 -23.07
CA PRO A 178 15.66 -10.51 -22.94
C PRO A 178 15.15 -11.13 -24.26
N THR A 179 14.43 -12.25 -24.15
CA THR A 179 13.83 -12.91 -25.32
C THR A 179 12.34 -13.15 -25.03
N LEU A 180 11.47 -12.59 -25.87
CA LEU A 180 10.02 -12.78 -25.82
C LEU A 180 9.56 -13.26 -27.20
N ARG A 181 9.27 -14.55 -27.33
CA ARG A 181 8.91 -15.18 -28.60
C ARG A 181 7.41 -15.12 -28.84
N ILE A 182 6.94 -14.00 -29.39
CA ILE A 182 5.50 -13.69 -29.57
C ILE A 182 4.85 -14.62 -30.60
N ARG A 183 5.57 -15.02 -31.68
CA ARG A 183 5.03 -15.78 -32.82
C ARG A 183 5.13 -17.30 -32.69
N HIS A 184 5.57 -17.83 -31.52
CA HIS A 184 5.83 -19.27 -31.34
C HIS A 184 4.71 -19.97 -30.53
N GLY A 185 3.54 -19.37 -30.46
CA GLY A 185 2.37 -19.90 -29.76
C GLY A 185 2.30 -19.51 -28.29
N ALA A 186 1.08 -19.51 -27.75
CA ALA A 186 0.76 -18.97 -26.43
C ALA A 186 1.53 -19.62 -25.28
N ARG A 187 1.87 -20.92 -25.37
CA ARG A 187 2.64 -21.61 -24.32
C ARG A 187 4.07 -21.05 -24.19
N ILE A 188 4.71 -20.79 -25.32
CA ILE A 188 6.08 -20.27 -25.35
C ILE A 188 6.06 -18.81 -24.90
N PHE A 189 5.11 -18.03 -25.40
CA PHE A 189 4.90 -16.63 -25.00
C PHE A 189 4.75 -16.49 -23.49
N TRP A 190 3.79 -17.19 -22.86
CA TRP A 190 3.55 -17.07 -21.42
C TRP A 190 4.74 -17.59 -20.59
N GLY A 191 5.46 -18.59 -21.08
CA GLY A 191 6.69 -19.07 -20.42
C GLY A 191 7.84 -18.06 -20.49
N ASP A 192 8.00 -17.39 -21.63
CA ASP A 192 9.01 -16.33 -21.80
C ASP A 192 8.61 -15.08 -21.01
N PHE A 193 7.34 -14.69 -21.05
CA PHE A 193 6.80 -13.56 -20.30
C PHE A 193 6.98 -13.73 -18.79
N HIS A 194 6.58 -14.88 -18.24
CA HIS A 194 6.73 -15.17 -16.81
C HIS A 194 8.20 -15.06 -16.35
N ARG A 195 9.12 -15.63 -17.13
CA ARG A 195 10.55 -15.56 -16.82
C ARG A 195 11.11 -14.16 -16.91
N LEU A 196 10.77 -13.44 -17.98
CA LEU A 196 11.25 -12.09 -18.21
C LEU A 196 10.73 -11.13 -17.13
N SER A 197 9.42 -11.13 -16.88
CA SER A 197 8.79 -10.33 -15.83
C SER A 197 9.40 -10.66 -14.46
N GLY A 198 9.61 -11.96 -14.16
CA GLY A 198 10.21 -12.38 -12.90
C GLY A 198 11.63 -11.83 -12.70
N ILE A 199 12.48 -11.87 -13.75
CA ILE A 199 13.84 -11.34 -13.66
C ILE A 199 13.87 -9.84 -13.44
N TRP A 200 13.06 -9.10 -14.18
CA TRP A 200 13.05 -7.63 -14.11
C TRP A 200 12.36 -7.10 -12.86
N SER A 201 11.41 -7.87 -12.31
CA SER A 201 10.65 -7.49 -11.11
C SER A 201 11.25 -8.01 -9.80
N ILE A 202 12.41 -8.66 -9.79
CA ILE A 202 13.02 -9.28 -8.58
C ILE A 202 13.10 -8.29 -7.43
N TRP A 203 13.63 -7.11 -7.67
CA TRP A 203 13.77 -6.06 -6.68
C TRP A 203 12.40 -5.64 -6.10
N PHE A 204 11.41 -5.45 -6.98
CA PHE A 204 10.06 -5.07 -6.60
C PHE A 204 9.36 -6.17 -5.79
N ILE A 205 9.46 -7.43 -6.26
CA ILE A 205 8.88 -8.58 -5.54
C ILE A 205 9.55 -8.73 -4.16
N ALA A 206 10.85 -8.48 -4.07
CA ALA A 206 11.56 -8.50 -2.78
C ALA A 206 11.04 -7.41 -1.84
N VAL A 207 10.92 -6.16 -2.32
CA VAL A 207 10.36 -5.04 -1.53
C VAL A 207 8.94 -5.38 -1.07
N ILE A 208 8.05 -5.79 -1.98
CA ILE A 208 6.66 -6.11 -1.65
C ILE A 208 6.57 -7.29 -0.68
N SER A 209 7.34 -8.37 -0.89
CA SER A 209 7.29 -9.54 -0.01
C SER A 209 7.79 -9.22 1.39
N VAL A 210 8.88 -8.46 1.52
CA VAL A 210 9.46 -8.11 2.83
C VAL A 210 8.53 -7.16 3.57
N THR A 211 8.05 -6.11 2.92
CA THR A 211 7.15 -5.14 3.56
C THR A 211 5.82 -5.77 3.95
N SER A 212 5.26 -6.65 3.13
CA SER A 212 4.02 -7.38 3.47
C SER A 212 4.23 -8.38 4.61
N THR A 213 5.41 -9.03 4.68
CA THR A 213 5.75 -9.90 5.81
C THR A 213 5.90 -9.09 7.09
N TRP A 214 6.42 -7.86 7.00
CA TRP A 214 6.45 -6.95 8.14
C TRP A 214 5.05 -6.59 8.62
N PHE A 215 4.08 -6.34 7.73
CA PHE A 215 2.70 -6.09 8.12
C PHE A 215 2.05 -7.28 8.85
N LEU A 216 2.46 -8.52 8.55
CA LEU A 216 2.03 -9.68 9.32
C LEU A 216 2.60 -9.65 10.75
N ILE A 217 3.87 -9.27 10.90
CA ILE A 217 4.51 -9.10 12.20
C ILE A 217 3.87 -7.94 12.97
N GLU A 218 3.63 -6.81 12.30
CA GLU A 218 2.98 -5.63 12.87
C GLU A 218 1.56 -5.96 13.38
N ALA A 219 0.77 -6.72 12.61
CA ALA A 219 -0.54 -7.18 13.03
C ALA A 219 -0.46 -8.02 14.32
N PHE A 220 0.50 -8.95 14.40
CA PHE A 220 0.72 -9.75 15.59
C PHE A 220 1.14 -8.90 16.79
N MET A 221 2.04 -7.94 16.59
CA MET A 221 2.49 -7.03 17.66
C MET A 221 1.34 -6.19 18.18
N PHE A 222 0.53 -5.64 17.27
CA PHE A 222 -0.63 -4.82 17.62
C PHE A 222 -1.64 -5.60 18.48
N ASP A 223 -2.01 -6.81 18.07
CA ASP A 223 -2.97 -7.65 18.80
C ASP A 223 -2.46 -8.08 20.19
N ASN A 224 -1.16 -8.24 20.32
CA ASN A 224 -0.54 -8.58 21.61
C ASN A 224 -0.14 -7.34 22.41
N GLN A 225 -0.60 -6.14 22.02
CA GLN A 225 -0.34 -4.88 22.70
C GLN A 225 1.16 -4.57 22.88
N ILE A 226 1.99 -5.10 21.97
CA ILE A 226 3.41 -4.79 21.91
C ILE A 226 3.56 -3.41 21.30
N SER A 227 3.95 -2.43 22.10
CA SER A 227 4.15 -1.05 21.65
C SER A 227 5.32 -0.99 20.66
N ILE A 228 5.05 -0.52 19.45
CA ILE A 228 6.07 -0.25 18.43
C ILE A 228 6.59 1.17 18.57
N SER A 229 5.71 2.10 18.93
CA SER A 229 6.00 3.52 19.04
C SER A 229 6.03 3.94 20.51
N THR A 230 7.06 4.65 20.87
CA THR A 230 7.10 5.46 22.09
C THR A 230 6.42 6.80 21.82
N ALA A 231 5.14 6.78 21.42
CA ALA A 231 4.41 8.01 21.17
C ALA A 231 4.50 8.91 22.43
N PRO A 232 4.85 10.18 22.29
CA PRO A 232 4.83 11.09 23.41
C PRO A 232 3.42 11.14 23.99
N VAL A 233 3.33 11.23 25.31
CA VAL A 233 2.07 11.49 26.00
C VAL A 233 1.45 12.73 25.36
N ALA A 234 0.13 12.71 25.08
CA ALA A 234 -0.56 13.85 24.53
C ALA A 234 -0.27 15.09 25.41
N LEU A 235 0.42 16.05 24.81
CA LEU A 235 0.76 17.29 25.50
C LEU A 235 -0.51 18.14 25.64
N VAL A 236 -0.66 18.78 26.79
CA VAL A 236 -1.77 19.68 27.07
C VAL A 236 -1.15 21.04 27.43
N VAL A 237 -1.63 22.10 26.79
CA VAL A 237 -1.27 23.48 27.15
C VAL A 237 -1.75 23.71 28.60
N PRO A 238 -0.86 24.03 29.55
CA PRO A 238 -1.23 24.30 30.92
C PRO A 238 -2.28 25.42 30.98
N ARG A 239 -3.25 25.28 31.88
CA ARG A 239 -4.37 26.24 31.99
C ARG A 239 -3.90 27.68 32.21
N GLU A 240 -2.84 27.86 32.98
CA GLU A 240 -2.21 29.17 33.24
C GLU A 240 -1.57 29.80 32.00
N ASN A 241 -1.27 28.96 30.96
CA ASN A 241 -0.68 29.42 29.72
C ASN A 241 -1.71 29.64 28.61
N VAL A 242 -3.02 29.47 28.91
CA VAL A 242 -4.11 29.80 27.99
C VAL A 242 -4.56 31.23 28.28
N PRO A 243 -4.18 32.23 27.46
CA PRO A 243 -4.59 33.60 27.67
C PRO A 243 -6.09 33.73 27.38
N LEU A 244 -6.79 34.51 28.21
CA LEU A 244 -8.20 34.80 28.04
C LEU A 244 -8.38 36.25 27.65
N THR A 245 -9.36 36.49 26.81
CA THR A 245 -9.83 37.85 26.49
C THR A 245 -10.70 38.40 27.62
N ALA A 246 -11.07 39.67 27.55
CA ALA A 246 -11.86 40.32 28.59
C ALA A 246 -13.26 39.69 28.82
N ASP A 247 -13.79 39.02 27.81
CA ASP A 247 -15.05 38.25 27.86
C ASP A 247 -14.88 36.79 28.32
N GLY A 248 -13.65 36.39 28.66
CA GLY A 248 -13.33 35.02 29.11
C GLY A 248 -13.18 34.00 28.00
N SER A 249 -13.26 34.39 26.73
CA SER A 249 -12.92 33.50 25.60
C SER A 249 -11.43 33.32 25.45
N ALA A 250 -11.02 32.25 24.75
CA ALA A 250 -9.59 32.04 24.43
C ALA A 250 -9.07 33.14 23.50
N ALA A 251 -7.86 33.60 23.75
CA ALA A 251 -7.18 34.59 22.91
C ALA A 251 -7.00 34.06 21.47
N PRO A 252 -6.89 34.94 20.48
CA PRO A 252 -6.56 34.55 19.11
C PRO A 252 -5.24 33.77 19.07
N MET A 253 -5.19 32.77 18.19
CA MET A 253 -3.96 32.02 17.93
C MET A 253 -2.96 32.84 17.14
N ILE A 254 -1.68 32.47 17.21
CA ILE A 254 -0.63 32.96 16.31
C ILE A 254 -0.99 32.63 14.85
N SER A 255 -0.35 33.31 13.90
CA SER A 255 -0.52 32.97 12.48
C SER A 255 0.05 31.57 12.17
N LEU A 256 -0.57 30.86 11.23
CA LEU A 256 -0.11 29.53 10.81
C LEU A 256 1.29 29.60 10.18
N GLU A 257 1.59 30.69 9.46
CA GLU A 257 2.91 30.91 8.90
C GLU A 257 3.99 31.10 9.97
N ALA A 258 3.65 31.72 11.10
CA ALA A 258 4.56 31.81 12.25
C ALA A 258 4.80 30.41 12.82
N ALA A 259 3.77 29.62 13.02
CA ALA A 259 3.91 28.23 13.49
C ALA A 259 4.73 27.36 12.53
N ILE A 260 4.51 27.47 11.24
CA ILE A 260 5.28 26.73 10.21
C ILE A 260 6.75 27.15 10.24
N ARG A 261 7.05 28.44 10.42
CA ARG A 261 8.43 28.92 10.54
C ARG A 261 9.12 28.33 11.76
N GLU A 262 8.48 28.33 12.93
CA GLU A 262 9.03 27.72 14.15
C GLU A 262 9.27 26.22 13.96
N ALA A 263 8.33 25.51 13.29
CA ALA A 263 8.51 24.09 12.94
C ALA A 263 9.73 23.88 12.03
N LYS A 264 9.92 24.71 11.02
CA LYS A 264 11.08 24.63 10.08
C LYS A 264 12.40 24.95 10.76
N GLU A 265 12.42 25.83 11.75
CA GLU A 265 13.61 26.10 12.55
C GLU A 265 14.04 24.90 13.39
N ARG A 266 13.06 24.14 13.90
CA ARG A 266 13.32 22.93 14.72
C ARG A 266 13.56 21.68 13.88
N ILE A 267 13.00 21.60 12.68
CA ILE A 267 13.11 20.46 11.77
C ILE A 267 13.76 20.94 10.46
N PRO A 268 15.09 20.87 10.35
CA PRO A 268 15.79 21.36 9.16
C PRO A 268 15.32 20.61 7.88
N GLY A 269 14.99 21.39 6.86
CA GLY A 269 14.52 20.87 5.58
C GLY A 269 13.10 20.30 5.60
N LEU A 270 12.29 20.67 6.60
CA LEU A 270 10.88 20.29 6.64
C LEU A 270 10.13 20.86 5.43
N ASP A 271 9.56 19.98 4.64
CA ASP A 271 8.55 20.28 3.63
C ASP A 271 7.17 19.95 4.26
N GLU A 272 6.51 21.00 4.74
CA GLU A 272 5.24 20.83 5.45
C GLU A 272 4.17 20.27 4.53
N SER A 273 3.53 19.19 4.95
CA SER A 273 2.45 18.54 4.22
C SER A 273 1.09 18.72 4.90
N PHE A 274 1.08 19.06 6.18
CA PHE A 274 -0.17 19.33 6.90
C PHE A 274 0.04 20.27 8.07
N VAL A 275 -1.05 20.97 8.39
CA VAL A 275 -1.22 21.75 9.61
C VAL A 275 -2.54 21.32 10.25
N SER A 276 -2.49 20.87 11.52
CA SER A 276 -3.69 20.51 12.29
C SER A 276 -3.94 21.56 13.34
N MET A 277 -5.16 22.07 13.36
CA MET A 277 -5.59 23.09 14.31
C MET A 277 -5.79 22.49 15.70
N PRO A 278 -5.67 23.27 16.77
CA PRO A 278 -6.01 22.81 18.11
C PRO A 278 -7.49 22.40 18.19
N ALA A 279 -7.77 21.20 18.69
CA ALA A 279 -9.14 20.72 18.88
C ALA A 279 -9.91 21.52 19.96
N ASN A 280 -9.18 22.13 20.89
CA ASN A 280 -9.70 22.99 21.96
C ASN A 280 -8.60 23.92 22.49
N ALA A 281 -8.93 24.82 23.38
CA ALA A 281 -8.00 25.81 23.95
C ALA A 281 -6.74 25.23 24.64
N TYR A 282 -6.77 23.96 25.00
CA TYR A 282 -5.66 23.27 25.66
C TYR A 282 -4.86 22.37 24.71
N SER A 283 -5.22 22.33 23.44
CA SER A 283 -4.52 21.52 22.45
C SER A 283 -3.43 22.32 21.74
N TYR A 284 -2.36 21.65 21.34
CA TYR A 284 -1.31 22.24 20.53
C TYR A 284 -1.73 22.28 19.05
N LEU A 285 -1.13 23.20 18.32
CA LEU A 285 -1.13 23.23 16.87
C LEU A 285 -0.04 22.29 16.39
N SER A 286 -0.35 21.38 15.46
CA SER A 286 0.61 20.43 14.92
C SER A 286 0.97 20.77 13.48
N VAL A 287 2.26 20.90 13.21
CA VAL A 287 2.81 21.08 11.86
C VAL A 287 3.64 19.85 11.53
N GLY A 288 3.34 19.21 10.39
CA GLY A 288 4.06 18.00 10.01
C GLY A 288 4.35 17.93 8.51
N GLY A 289 5.37 17.15 8.20
CA GLY A 289 5.84 16.96 6.83
C GLY A 289 7.03 16.02 6.76
N ARG A 290 7.57 15.90 5.56
CA ARG A 290 8.79 15.14 5.31
C ARG A 290 10.00 16.07 5.25
N SER A 291 11.19 15.51 5.43
CA SER A 291 12.45 16.24 5.25
C SER A 291 13.31 15.49 4.21
N TRP A 292 14.63 15.50 4.39
CA TRP A 292 15.58 14.78 3.53
C TRP A 292 15.30 13.25 3.45
N TYR A 293 14.65 12.67 4.48
CA TYR A 293 14.27 11.26 4.48
C TYR A 293 12.77 11.10 4.11
N PRO A 294 12.46 10.66 2.88
CA PRO A 294 11.11 10.75 2.35
C PRO A 294 10.15 9.65 2.85
N LEU A 295 10.66 8.68 3.63
CA LEU A 295 9.84 7.56 4.12
C LEU A 295 9.10 7.85 5.43
N MET A 296 9.42 8.97 6.12
CA MET A 296 8.82 9.30 7.41
C MET A 296 8.38 10.75 7.50
N PHE A 297 7.31 10.95 8.24
CA PHE A 297 6.88 12.27 8.66
C PHE A 297 7.56 12.67 9.97
N GLN A 298 7.88 13.94 10.07
CA GLN A 298 8.30 14.60 11.29
C GLN A 298 7.25 15.63 11.67
N THR A 299 7.06 15.88 12.96
CA THR A 299 6.05 16.83 13.46
C THR A 299 6.63 17.71 14.53
N ALA A 300 6.08 18.92 14.64
CA ALA A 300 6.30 19.85 15.73
C ALA A 300 4.95 20.24 16.34
N GLU A 301 4.87 20.15 17.66
CA GLU A 301 3.73 20.57 18.46
C GLU A 301 4.01 21.98 18.98
N ILE A 302 3.19 22.95 18.59
CA ILE A 302 3.42 24.37 18.80
C ILE A 302 2.33 24.94 19.67
N ASN A 303 2.71 25.70 20.69
CA ASN A 303 1.74 26.43 21.53
C ASN A 303 1.02 27.46 20.66
N PRO A 304 -0.33 27.34 20.47
CA PRO A 304 -1.07 28.21 19.57
C PRO A 304 -1.09 29.69 20.00
N TYR A 305 -0.71 30.00 21.22
CA TYR A 305 -0.76 31.35 21.78
C TYR A 305 0.60 32.04 21.83
N THR A 306 1.66 31.28 22.17
CA THR A 306 3.02 31.84 22.33
C THR A 306 3.93 31.58 21.14
N GLY A 307 3.64 30.56 20.34
CA GLY A 307 4.51 30.08 19.26
C GLY A 307 5.62 29.15 19.72
N ASP A 308 5.73 28.87 21.03
CA ASP A 308 6.77 28.00 21.54
C ASP A 308 6.55 26.56 21.06
N VAL A 309 7.64 25.93 20.62
CA VAL A 309 7.64 24.50 20.24
C VAL A 309 7.73 23.66 21.52
N ALA A 310 6.65 22.99 21.87
CA ALA A 310 6.56 22.17 23.07
C ALA A 310 7.17 20.78 22.89
N ALA A 311 7.06 20.21 21.70
CA ALA A 311 7.66 18.93 21.36
C ALA A 311 7.92 18.84 19.85
N THR A 312 8.89 18.00 19.53
CA THR A 312 9.15 17.58 18.14
C THR A 312 9.21 16.06 18.10
N ARG A 313 8.88 15.50 16.93
CA ARG A 313 9.10 14.09 16.64
C ARG A 313 10.02 13.98 15.43
N LEU A 314 11.32 13.92 15.71
CA LEU A 314 12.39 13.89 14.71
C LEU A 314 12.69 12.45 14.26
N LEU A 315 13.45 12.33 13.17
CA LEU A 315 13.99 11.02 12.73
C LEU A 315 14.91 10.41 13.80
N SER A 316 15.69 11.24 14.50
CA SER A 316 16.60 10.82 15.57
C SER A 316 15.90 10.26 16.80
N ASP A 317 14.64 10.61 17.01
CA ASP A 317 13.87 10.22 18.20
C ASP A 317 13.25 8.82 18.04
N ARG A 318 13.35 8.24 16.82
CA ARG A 318 12.78 6.94 16.50
C ARG A 318 13.65 5.82 17.03
N SER A 319 13.05 4.84 17.69
CA SER A 319 13.70 3.56 17.94
C SER A 319 13.97 2.82 16.62
N GLY A 320 14.91 1.87 16.60
CA GLY A 320 15.17 1.07 15.40
C GLY A 320 13.94 0.30 14.93
N LEU A 321 13.10 -0.19 15.83
CA LEU A 321 11.84 -0.87 15.52
C LEU A 321 10.84 0.08 14.85
N GLU A 322 10.69 1.26 15.42
CA GLU A 322 9.82 2.32 14.91
C GLU A 322 10.26 2.80 13.53
N PHE A 323 11.58 3.00 13.34
CA PHE A 323 12.17 3.37 12.07
C PHE A 323 11.85 2.34 10.97
N VAL A 324 12.01 1.05 11.26
CA VAL A 324 11.64 -0.02 10.32
C VAL A 324 10.14 0.02 10.04
N THR A 325 9.30 0.05 11.06
CA THR A 325 7.84 -0.01 10.90
C THR A 325 7.28 1.14 10.07
N GLU A 326 7.69 2.38 10.37
CA GLU A 326 7.21 3.56 9.65
C GLU A 326 7.70 3.59 8.20
N SER A 327 8.90 3.04 7.91
CA SER A 327 9.43 2.96 6.53
C SER A 327 8.72 1.92 5.67
N MET A 328 8.14 0.86 6.25
CA MET A 328 7.58 -0.25 5.48
C MET A 328 6.39 0.16 4.63
N ARG A 329 5.51 1.03 5.16
CA ARG A 329 4.32 1.47 4.42
C ARG A 329 4.65 2.30 3.18
N PRO A 330 5.46 3.38 3.25
CA PRO A 330 5.85 4.13 2.06
C PRO A 330 6.59 3.27 1.02
N LEU A 331 7.50 2.39 1.45
CA LEU A 331 8.18 1.45 0.57
C LEU A 331 7.20 0.50 -0.13
N HIS A 332 6.17 0.03 0.57
CA HIS A 332 5.17 -0.84 0.00
C HIS A 332 4.30 -0.13 -1.03
N THR A 333 3.88 1.09 -0.72
CA THR A 333 2.93 1.86 -1.54
C THR A 333 3.57 2.67 -2.65
N GLY A 334 4.89 2.93 -2.59
CA GLY A 334 5.57 3.86 -3.48
C GLY A 334 5.31 5.34 -3.13
N ASP A 335 4.78 5.62 -1.94
CA ASP A 335 4.41 6.97 -1.51
C ASP A 335 5.59 7.69 -0.84
N PHE A 336 6.66 7.90 -1.60
CA PHE A 336 7.88 8.55 -1.12
C PHE A 336 8.66 9.34 -2.18
N GLY A 337 8.11 9.47 -3.38
CA GLY A 337 8.81 10.16 -4.47
C GLY A 337 7.86 10.68 -5.56
N GLY A 338 6.63 11.03 -5.17
CA GLY A 338 5.63 11.60 -6.05
C GLY A 338 5.16 10.64 -7.15
N LEU A 339 4.50 11.21 -8.16
CA LEU A 339 3.82 10.46 -9.22
C LEU A 339 4.75 9.48 -9.97
N TRP A 340 6.01 9.85 -10.23
CA TRP A 340 6.91 8.97 -10.98
C TRP A 340 7.21 7.65 -10.26
N ILE A 341 7.41 7.69 -8.95
CA ILE A 341 7.60 6.48 -8.15
C ILE A 341 6.31 5.65 -8.14
N LYS A 342 5.14 6.27 -7.96
CA LYS A 342 3.85 5.60 -8.04
C LYS A 342 3.63 4.91 -9.39
N LEU A 343 4.01 5.55 -10.51
CA LEU A 343 3.92 4.94 -11.84
C LEU A 343 4.87 3.74 -12.02
N ILE A 344 6.08 3.79 -11.43
CA ILE A 344 7.00 2.65 -11.41
C ILE A 344 6.38 1.51 -10.59
N TRP A 345 5.84 1.79 -9.39
CA TRP A 345 5.16 0.79 -8.56
C TRP A 345 3.94 0.19 -9.27
N PHE A 346 3.13 1.01 -9.90
CA PHE A 346 1.99 0.58 -10.71
C PHE A 346 2.42 -0.36 -11.84
N PHE A 347 3.45 0.01 -12.61
CA PHE A 347 3.97 -0.81 -13.71
C PHE A 347 4.45 -2.18 -13.20
N PHE A 348 5.26 -2.21 -12.16
CA PHE A 348 5.75 -3.48 -11.60
C PHE A 348 4.65 -4.27 -10.88
N GLY A 349 3.65 -3.61 -10.31
CA GLY A 349 2.44 -4.23 -9.77
C GLY A 349 1.63 -4.95 -10.86
N LEU A 350 1.48 -4.32 -12.05
CA LEU A 350 0.89 -4.97 -13.22
C LEU A 350 1.69 -6.18 -13.67
N LEU A 351 3.03 -6.06 -13.75
CA LEU A 351 3.89 -7.19 -14.11
C LEU A 351 3.73 -8.34 -13.12
N LEU A 352 3.67 -8.05 -11.81
CA LEU A 352 3.47 -9.07 -10.78
C LEU A 352 2.10 -9.75 -10.92
N SER A 353 1.03 -8.98 -11.12
CA SER A 353 -0.32 -9.51 -11.36
C SER A 353 -0.35 -10.44 -12.58
N MET A 354 0.28 -10.02 -13.69
CA MET A 354 0.40 -10.82 -14.90
C MET A 354 1.31 -12.04 -14.71
N MET A 355 2.29 -11.99 -13.82
CA MET A 355 3.11 -13.15 -13.47
C MET A 355 2.29 -14.23 -12.75
N VAL A 356 1.42 -13.85 -11.81
CA VAL A 356 0.51 -14.79 -11.14
C VAL A 356 -0.39 -15.46 -12.18
N LEU A 357 -1.00 -14.67 -13.06
CA LEU A 357 -1.85 -15.17 -14.14
C LEU A 357 -1.09 -16.09 -15.11
N SER A 358 0.10 -15.69 -15.54
CA SER A 358 0.92 -16.49 -16.47
C SER A 358 1.37 -17.82 -15.83
N GLY A 359 1.69 -17.82 -14.54
CA GLY A 359 1.98 -19.03 -13.78
C GLY A 359 0.82 -20.03 -13.80
N LEU A 360 -0.40 -19.56 -13.56
CA LEU A 360 -1.62 -20.34 -13.67
C LEU A 360 -1.83 -20.90 -15.10
N LEU A 361 -1.69 -20.05 -16.12
CA LEU A 361 -1.85 -20.46 -17.52
C LEU A 361 -0.81 -21.53 -17.97
N ILE A 362 0.42 -21.42 -17.50
CA ILE A 362 1.46 -22.43 -17.76
C ILE A 362 1.10 -23.75 -17.09
N TRP A 363 0.64 -23.70 -15.84
CA TRP A 363 0.28 -24.89 -15.07
C TRP A 363 -0.95 -25.60 -15.65
N THR A 364 -2.04 -24.91 -15.93
CA THR A 364 -3.28 -25.47 -16.47
C THR A 364 -3.06 -26.19 -17.79
N LYS A 365 -2.32 -25.57 -18.72
CA LYS A 365 -1.97 -26.21 -20.02
C LYS A 365 -1.11 -27.46 -19.83
N ARG A 366 -0.17 -27.45 -18.89
CA ARG A 366 0.69 -28.61 -18.60
C ARG A 366 -0.11 -29.76 -18.01
N THR A 367 -1.01 -29.46 -17.08
CA THR A 367 -1.87 -30.45 -16.44
C THR A 367 -2.87 -31.04 -17.43
N ALA A 368 -3.55 -30.19 -18.23
CA ALA A 368 -4.45 -30.64 -19.27
C ALA A 368 -3.79 -31.56 -20.28
N LEU A 369 -2.57 -31.26 -20.74
CA LEU A 369 -1.79 -32.14 -21.62
C LEU A 369 -1.38 -33.45 -20.95
N ALA A 370 -0.97 -33.42 -19.69
CA ALA A 370 -0.60 -34.60 -18.93
C ALA A 370 -1.81 -35.52 -18.74
N THR A 371 -2.97 -34.99 -18.39
CA THR A 371 -4.23 -35.72 -18.23
C THR A 371 -4.69 -36.33 -19.57
N ALA A 372 -4.68 -35.54 -20.65
CA ALA A 372 -5.04 -36.05 -21.98
C ALA A 372 -4.13 -37.20 -22.44
N ASN A 373 -2.82 -37.09 -22.16
CA ASN A 373 -1.86 -38.16 -22.47
C ASN A 373 -2.05 -39.41 -21.59
N ALA A 374 -2.41 -39.23 -20.32
CA ALA A 374 -2.71 -40.35 -19.42
C ALA A 374 -3.97 -41.10 -19.87
N LEU A 375 -5.04 -40.37 -20.25
CA LEU A 375 -6.27 -40.96 -20.80
C LEU A 375 -6.01 -41.70 -22.10
N LYS A 376 -5.22 -41.13 -23.03
CA LYS A 376 -4.83 -41.83 -24.26
C LYS A 376 -4.04 -43.10 -24.00
N ARG A 377 -3.21 -43.15 -22.95
CA ARG A 377 -2.48 -44.35 -22.56
C ARG A 377 -3.36 -45.41 -21.91
N SER A 378 -4.36 -44.98 -21.09
CA SER A 378 -5.34 -45.86 -20.49
C SER A 378 -6.21 -46.56 -21.55
N ASN A 379 -6.68 -45.81 -22.57
CA ASN A 379 -7.48 -46.36 -23.65
C ASN A 379 -6.65 -47.26 -24.64
N LYS A 380 -5.32 -47.16 -24.62
CA LYS A 380 -4.43 -48.02 -25.44
C LYS A 380 -3.96 -49.28 -24.73
N ARG A 381 -4.24 -49.48 -23.43
CA ARG A 381 -3.97 -50.73 -22.78
C ARG A 381 -5.03 -51.72 -23.25
N PRO A 382 -4.68 -52.85 -23.91
CA PRO A 382 -5.63 -53.87 -24.24
C PRO A 382 -6.27 -54.40 -22.96
N ARG A 383 -7.58 -54.48 -22.99
CA ARG A 383 -8.38 -55.18 -21.97
C ARG A 383 -7.85 -56.62 -22.00
N ASN A 384 -7.05 -57.01 -21.02
CA ASN A 384 -6.65 -58.38 -20.88
C ASN A 384 -7.93 -59.21 -20.83
N GLU A 385 -8.22 -59.94 -21.91
CA GLU A 385 -9.20 -61.01 -21.89
C GLU A 385 -8.87 -61.92 -20.73
N SER A 386 -9.86 -62.16 -19.90
CA SER A 386 -9.84 -63.13 -18.83
C SER A 386 -9.34 -64.44 -19.36
N ALA A 387 -8.19 -64.90 -18.86
CA ALA A 387 -7.70 -66.24 -19.13
C ALA A 387 -8.80 -67.27 -18.77
N PRO A 388 -9.08 -68.24 -19.63
CA PRO A 388 -10.08 -69.29 -19.32
C PRO A 388 -9.59 -70.10 -18.11
N VAL A 389 -10.47 -70.25 -17.12
CA VAL A 389 -10.29 -71.15 -15.99
C VAL A 389 -10.28 -72.58 -16.52
N THR A 390 -9.11 -73.20 -16.65
CA THR A 390 -8.97 -74.64 -16.89
C THR A 390 -9.37 -75.34 -15.61
N SER A 391 -10.57 -75.94 -15.64
CA SER A 391 -11.02 -76.98 -14.68
C SER A 391 -10.04 -78.17 -14.69
N ARG A 392 -9.32 -78.41 -13.61
CA ARG A 392 -8.63 -79.66 -13.35
C ARG A 392 -9.66 -80.71 -12.96
N GLU A 393 -9.92 -81.67 -13.84
CA GLU A 393 -10.55 -82.96 -13.49
C GLU A 393 -9.68 -83.69 -12.47
N THR A 394 -10.28 -84.02 -11.31
CA THR A 394 -9.75 -84.96 -10.34
C THR A 394 -10.08 -86.37 -10.84
N THR A 395 -9.04 -87.09 -11.26
CA THR A 395 -9.12 -88.52 -11.50
C THR A 395 -8.94 -89.25 -10.16
N GLU A 396 -10.01 -89.86 -9.62
CA GLU A 396 -9.92 -90.91 -8.60
C GLU A 396 -9.24 -92.10 -9.19
N VAL A 397 -8.20 -92.65 -8.54
CA VAL A 397 -7.75 -93.99 -8.74
C VAL A 397 -7.86 -94.69 -7.39
N SER A 398 -8.83 -95.66 -7.36
CA SER A 398 -8.92 -96.70 -6.35
C SER A 398 -7.82 -97.72 -6.53
N GLN A 399 -7.11 -98.06 -5.48
CA GLN A 399 -6.74 -99.36 -4.89
C GLN A 399 -5.81 -99.18 -3.70
#